data_dda8f5bd175e057574dbbb18311b5d01
#
_entry.id   dda8f5bd175e057574dbbb18311b5d01
#
_cell.length_a   1.000
_cell.length_b   1.000
_cell.length_c   1.000
_cell.angle_alpha   90.00
_cell.angle_beta   90.00
_cell.angle_gamma   90.00
#
_symmetry.space_group_name_H-M   'P 1'
#
loop_
_entity.id
_entity.type
_entity.pdbx_description
1 polymer ?
#
loop_
_entity_poly.entity_id
_entity_poly.type
_entity_poly.pdbx_seq_one_letter_code
_entity_poly.pdbx_strand_id
1 'polypeptide(L)' 'SAIAKAADDATITAAVNAGLAKDPDLSAISINVDTKAGKVTLRGPAPNPVAKERAEQIAKDVKGVSSVDNQLEVKSM' A
#
# COMPACT_ATOMS: atom_id res chain seq x y z
N SER A 1 18.57 9.55 17.90
CA SER A 1 17.73 10.42 17.69
C SER A 1 16.46 10.02 17.05
N ALA A 2 15.50 10.57 17.53
CA ALA A 2 14.24 10.30 17.03
C ALA A 2 14.11 10.60 15.60
N ILE A 3 14.98 11.38 15.16
CA ILE A 3 14.97 11.73 13.85
C ILE A 3 15.18 10.64 12.97
N ALA A 4 16.06 9.77 13.27
CA ALA A 4 16.38 8.70 12.40
C ALA A 4 15.40 7.57 12.56
N LYS A 5 14.43 7.74 13.43
CA LYS A 5 13.50 6.70 13.66
C LYS A 5 12.66 6.43 12.44
N ALA A 6 12.46 5.18 12.13
CA ALA A 6 11.60 4.80 11.04
C ALA A 6 10.17 5.22 11.36
N ALA A 7 9.40 5.48 10.35
CA ALA A 7 8.01 5.83 10.52
C ALA A 7 7.29 4.70 11.23
N ASP A 8 6.36 5.03 12.09
CA ASP A 8 5.58 4.02 12.76
C ASP A 8 4.52 3.46 11.82
N ASP A 9 3.86 2.40 12.25
CA ASP A 9 2.90 1.71 11.39
C ASP A 9 1.76 2.62 10.94
N ALA A 10 1.28 3.48 11.81
CA ALA A 10 0.19 4.38 11.46
C ALA A 10 0.64 5.38 10.39
N THR A 11 1.84 5.90 10.51
CA THR A 11 2.38 6.83 9.53
C THR A 11 2.59 6.14 8.18
N ILE A 12 3.08 4.91 8.22
CA ILE A 12 3.26 4.14 6.99
C ILE A 12 1.92 3.90 6.31
N THR A 13 0.91 3.49 7.08
CA THR A 13 -0.42 3.26 6.54
C THR A 13 -0.96 4.53 5.87
N ALA A 14 -0.81 5.66 6.54
CA ALA A 14 -1.29 6.93 5.99
C ALA A 14 -0.54 7.30 4.70
N ALA A 15 0.75 7.06 4.66
CA ALA A 15 1.54 7.36 3.48
C ALA A 15 1.18 6.46 2.30
N VAL A 16 0.94 5.18 2.56
CA VAL A 16 0.51 4.26 1.50
C VAL A 16 -0.86 4.68 0.98
N ASN A 17 -1.78 5.00 1.88
CA ASN A 17 -3.10 5.44 1.46
C ASN A 17 -3.02 6.72 0.61
N ALA A 18 -2.17 7.65 1.00
CA ALA A 18 -2.00 8.88 0.24
C ALA A 18 -1.43 8.60 -1.15
N GLY A 19 -0.49 7.66 -1.24
CA GLY A 19 0.06 7.27 -2.52
C GLY A 19 -0.97 6.61 -3.43
N LEU A 20 -1.79 5.75 -2.85
CA LEU A 20 -2.84 5.09 -3.62
C LEU A 20 -3.88 6.10 -4.10
N ALA A 21 -4.18 7.10 -3.27
CA ALA A 21 -5.17 8.10 -3.63
C ALA A 21 -4.72 9.00 -4.78
N LYS A 22 -3.42 9.09 -5.01
CA LYS A 22 -2.90 9.87 -6.13
C LYS A 22 -3.01 9.15 -7.46
N ASP A 23 -3.21 7.85 -7.43
CA ASP A 23 -3.33 7.09 -8.66
C ASP A 23 -4.80 6.99 -9.03
N PRO A 24 -5.20 7.53 -10.19
CA PRO A 24 -6.62 7.55 -10.56
C PRO A 24 -7.24 6.17 -10.62
N ASP A 25 -6.49 5.16 -11.02
CA ASP A 25 -7.01 3.81 -11.10
C ASP A 25 -7.15 3.19 -9.72
N LEU A 26 -6.20 3.45 -8.85
CA LEU A 26 -6.20 2.84 -7.52
C LEU A 26 -7.12 3.58 -6.55
N SER A 27 -7.28 4.89 -6.74
CA SER A 27 -8.15 5.65 -5.85
C SER A 27 -9.62 5.27 -6.03
N ALA A 28 -9.96 4.68 -7.16
CA ALA A 28 -11.33 4.27 -7.45
C ALA A 28 -11.70 2.93 -6.85
N ILE A 29 -10.74 2.20 -6.30
CA ILE A 29 -11.02 0.89 -5.71
C ILE A 29 -10.77 0.92 -4.21
N SER A 30 -11.43 0.00 -3.52
CA SER A 30 -11.34 -0.05 -2.06
C SER A 30 -10.21 -0.95 -1.64
N ILE A 31 -9.06 -0.36 -1.45
CA ILE A 31 -7.89 -1.11 -0.98
C ILE A 31 -7.74 -0.88 0.52
N ASN A 32 -7.69 -1.97 1.25
CA ASN A 32 -7.49 -1.92 2.68
C ASN A 32 -6.00 -2.08 2.96
N VAL A 33 -5.42 -1.12 3.63
CA VAL A 33 -3.99 -1.12 3.95
C VAL A 33 -3.81 -1.35 5.43
N ASP A 34 -2.98 -2.32 5.76
CA ASP A 34 -2.64 -2.60 7.15
C ASP A 34 -1.13 -2.68 7.26
N THR A 35 -0.58 -2.11 8.30
CA THR A 35 0.87 -2.12 8.51
C THR A 35 1.19 -2.65 9.90
N LYS A 36 2.10 -3.60 9.94
CA LYS A 36 2.53 -4.18 11.20
C LYS A 36 4.04 -4.38 11.17
N ALA A 37 4.72 -3.72 12.09
CA ALA A 37 6.19 -3.81 12.19
C ALA A 37 6.88 -3.53 10.85
N GLY A 38 6.37 -2.58 10.11
CA GLY A 38 6.94 -2.22 8.81
C GLY A 38 6.48 -3.07 7.65
N LYS A 39 5.69 -4.09 7.91
CA LYS A 39 5.17 -4.94 6.85
C LYS A 39 3.79 -4.46 6.46
N VAL A 40 3.62 -4.11 5.20
CA VAL A 40 2.36 -3.60 4.68
C VAL A 40 1.59 -4.74 4.04
N THR A 41 0.32 -4.87 4.40
CA THR A 41 -0.57 -5.85 3.78
C THR A 41 -1.64 -5.09 3.01
N LEU A 42 -1.82 -5.45 1.75
CA LEU A 42 -2.83 -4.85 0.88
C LEU A 42 -3.91 -5.88 0.61
N ARG A 43 -5.15 -5.47 0.81
CA ARG A 43 -6.31 -6.34 0.56
C ARG A 43 -7.37 -5.60 -0.20
N GLY A 44 -8.13 -6.33 -0.97
CA GLY A 44 -9.27 -5.78 -1.70
C GLY A 44 -9.26 -6.18 -3.15
N PRO A 45 -10.22 -5.69 -3.93
CA PRO A 45 -10.29 -6.03 -5.35
C PRO A 45 -9.36 -5.17 -6.16
N ALA A 46 -8.80 -5.74 -7.22
CA ALA A 46 -8.03 -4.99 -8.19
C ALA A 46 -8.63 -5.29 -9.57
N PRO A 47 -8.82 -4.29 -10.42
CA PRO A 47 -9.47 -4.51 -11.70
C PRO A 47 -8.62 -5.30 -12.69
N ASN A 48 -7.31 -5.31 -12.50
CA ASN A 48 -6.42 -6.03 -13.40
C ASN A 48 -5.08 -6.24 -12.70
N PRO A 49 -4.21 -7.11 -13.26
CA PRO A 49 -2.91 -7.38 -12.64
C PRO A 49 -2.01 -6.15 -12.54
N VAL A 50 -2.15 -5.22 -13.49
CA VAL A 50 -1.33 -4.01 -13.47
C VAL A 50 -1.66 -3.16 -12.25
N ALA A 51 -2.94 -3.03 -11.91
CA ALA A 51 -3.34 -2.26 -10.74
C ALA A 51 -2.79 -2.90 -9.46
N LYS A 52 -2.84 -4.22 -9.40
CA LYS A 52 -2.30 -4.94 -8.24
C LYS A 52 -0.81 -4.67 -8.09
N GLU A 53 -0.08 -4.72 -9.19
CA GLU A 53 1.36 -4.48 -9.16
C GLU A 53 1.70 -3.05 -8.81
N ARG A 54 0.94 -2.10 -9.33
CA ARG A 54 1.17 -0.69 -9.03
C ARG A 54 0.94 -0.39 -7.56
N ALA A 55 -0.08 -0.98 -6.97
CA ALA A 55 -0.35 -0.80 -5.55
C ALA A 55 0.83 -1.29 -4.72
N GLU A 56 1.39 -2.43 -5.09
CA GLU A 56 2.56 -2.96 -4.41
C GLU A 56 3.75 -2.03 -4.54
N GLN A 57 3.96 -1.49 -5.72
CA GLN A 57 5.08 -0.60 -5.97
C GLN A 57 4.95 0.68 -5.13
N ILE A 58 3.75 1.23 -5.05
CA ILE A 58 3.49 2.41 -4.25
C ILE A 58 3.80 2.14 -2.78
N ALA A 59 3.37 0.98 -2.29
CA ALA A 59 3.61 0.62 -0.90
C ALA A 59 5.11 0.44 -0.64
N LYS A 60 5.81 -0.18 -1.56
CA LYS A 60 7.26 -0.39 -1.40
C LYS A 60 8.04 0.90 -1.38
N ASP A 61 7.57 1.91 -2.07
CA ASP A 61 8.25 3.19 -2.15
C ASP A 61 8.11 4.03 -0.88
N VAL A 62 7.23 3.64 0.01
CA VAL A 62 7.04 4.39 1.24
C VAL A 62 8.20 4.12 2.19
N LYS A 63 8.77 5.20 2.73
CA LYS A 63 9.87 5.08 3.65
C LYS A 63 9.43 4.38 4.93
N GLY A 64 10.20 3.42 5.37
CA GLY A 64 9.87 2.67 6.57
C GLY A 64 9.28 1.29 6.29
N VAL A 65 8.87 1.05 5.05
CA VAL A 65 8.30 -0.25 4.67
C VAL A 65 9.42 -1.26 4.50
N SER A 66 9.33 -2.36 5.24
CA SER A 66 10.32 -3.43 5.13
C SER A 66 9.90 -4.49 4.11
N SER A 67 8.60 -4.73 4.00
CA SER A 67 8.09 -5.68 3.03
C SER A 67 6.62 -5.38 2.74
N VAL A 68 6.13 -5.92 1.64
CA VAL A 68 4.73 -5.75 1.26
C VAL A 68 4.13 -7.12 0.97
N ASP A 69 3.00 -7.40 1.61
CA ASP A 69 2.24 -8.60 1.35
C ASP A 69 1.04 -8.19 0.51
N ASN A 70 1.11 -8.46 -0.77
CA ASN A 70 0.08 -8.03 -1.71
C ASN A 70 -0.99 -9.11 -1.84
N GLN A 71 -2.08 -8.92 -1.10
CA GLN A 71 -3.20 -9.86 -1.12
C GLN A 71 -4.39 -9.32 -1.92
N LEU A 72 -4.13 -8.38 -2.81
CA LEU A 72 -5.19 -7.88 -3.68
C LEU A 72 -5.63 -9.00 -4.62
N GLU A 73 -6.93 -9.05 -4.84
CA GLU A 73 -7.51 -10.04 -5.74
C GLU A 73 -7.85 -9.38 -7.06
N VAL A 74 -7.27 -9.89 -8.13
CA VAL A 74 -7.60 -9.39 -9.45
C VAL A 74 -8.96 -9.94 -9.84
N LYS A 75 -9.90 -9.04 -10.07
CA LYS A 75 -11.24 -9.42 -10.49
C LYS A 75 -11.54 -8.76 -11.81
N SER A 76 -11.54 -9.55 -12.84
CA SER A 76 -11.91 -9.02 -14.15
C SER A 76 -13.36 -9.35 -14.39
N MET A 77 -14.04 -8.44 -15.00
CA MET A 77 -15.45 -8.61 -15.26
C MET A 77 -15.66 -9.32 -16.56
#